data_cf0d8cded3ba87bc6861a433fbc29b9e
#
_entry.id   cf0d8cded3ba87bc6861a433fbc29b9e
#
_cell.length_a   1.000
_cell.length_b   1.000
_cell.length_c   1.000
_cell.angle_alpha   90.00
_cell.angle_beta   90.00
_cell.angle_gamma   90.00
#
_symmetry.space_group_name_H-M   'P 1'
#
loop_
_entity.id
_entity.type
_entity.pdbx_description
1 polymer ?
#
loop_
_entity_poly.entity_id
_entity_poly.type
_entity_poly.pdbx_seq_one_letter_code
_entity_poly.pdbx_strand_id
1 'polypeptide(L)'
;MADQDVKMLIERIMAEARTHQSARFSNEIYADEPILKTGRQMQNFLPDQYRKMREISRWQEDPKGGAGRWLSEAELFYRQGLLMADFEDDCPYNGTFKSYFPTYNAMSDRQLRGYFTWRAQVRRGNIEETSTSFAFLYLYELICGIGVDNPRDGYDKIKAFWDAYRAFEPGIDRFARVWLQDYAVFHELDPKLLRDSKTVAFDNALIELRRAARDLVPAPAPSDLPPKRRKTSEPTLPLPPDEAHEERLMAAIDALSTYNLNNSRLDRSHHRDLRHVACAVYVRMARYYDTHRKTGIVASLFGEETAMPYTMFASAVFFAPERHEDCEYRLDPIHIYRCQNGFWECMRIHGSRQKSSKLGEIMRACDQRLRLALDPGHPLKEEKVPKYLAKIIDDEITAWLSWDAAHQPVKIDIDLSQLGHIRSAAAQTREALLIDEEREDGTLVDAEVAVAERRETEPVADTIAEPVATTMRQDEAGEPTISTEQSGVVAPLLAPAPTPADTAPALDPAADAYLRALLEQNAAQTASAVAQSGKSEDMLVDSINEALFDLVGDTVIEFGSAGPQIIEDYEADVRGYLDHE
;
A
#
# COMPACT_ATOMS: atom_id res chain seq x y z
N MET A 1 24.04 -31.31 69.79
CA MET A 1 23.73 -31.55 68.37
C MET A 1 22.90 -30.42 67.78
N ALA A 2 21.86 -29.91 68.42
CA ALA A 2 21.02 -28.84 67.80
C ALA A 2 21.76 -27.51 67.50
N ASP A 3 22.75 -27.14 68.30
CA ASP A 3 23.47 -25.86 68.13
C ASP A 3 24.47 -25.86 66.97
N GLN A 4 24.98 -27.03 66.57
CA GLN A 4 25.87 -27.19 65.42
C GLN A 4 25.11 -27.20 64.10
N ASP A 5 23.89 -27.78 64.12
CA ASP A 5 23.03 -27.82 62.93
C ASP A 5 22.49 -26.43 62.59
N VAL A 6 22.15 -25.63 63.62
CA VAL A 6 21.71 -24.24 63.45
C VAL A 6 22.87 -23.35 62.90
N LYS A 7 24.10 -23.55 63.42
CA LYS A 7 25.26 -22.84 62.87
C LYS A 7 25.54 -23.18 61.42
N MET A 8 25.49 -24.44 61.02
CA MET A 8 25.66 -24.85 59.64
C MET A 8 24.54 -24.31 58.73
N LEU A 9 23.32 -24.25 59.21
CA LEU A 9 22.18 -23.67 58.45
C LEU A 9 22.39 -22.16 58.24
N ILE A 10 22.81 -21.44 59.27
CA ILE A 10 23.09 -20.01 59.19
C ILE A 10 24.29 -19.75 58.21
N GLU A 11 25.37 -20.56 58.28
CA GLU A 11 26.48 -20.46 57.36
C GLU A 11 26.10 -20.74 55.92
N ARG A 12 25.18 -21.71 55.69
CA ARG A 12 24.65 -22.01 54.38
C ARG A 12 23.77 -20.88 53.83
N ILE A 13 22.86 -20.33 54.60
CA ILE A 13 22.06 -19.17 54.25
C ILE A 13 22.94 -17.95 53.95
N MET A 14 23.97 -17.73 54.74
CA MET A 14 24.93 -16.64 54.51
C MET A 14 25.80 -16.86 53.30
N ALA A 15 26.15 -18.11 52.92
CA ALA A 15 26.86 -18.45 51.71
C ALA A 15 25.97 -18.27 50.45
N GLU A 16 24.71 -18.71 50.50
CA GLU A 16 23.73 -18.49 49.45
C GLU A 16 23.42 -17.00 49.24
N ALA A 17 23.28 -16.22 50.33
CA ALA A 17 23.12 -14.77 50.26
C ALA A 17 24.33 -14.05 49.64
N ARG A 18 25.54 -14.58 49.81
CA ARG A 18 26.78 -14.05 49.18
C ARG A 18 26.90 -14.41 47.71
N THR A 19 26.29 -15.50 47.26
CA THR A 19 26.29 -15.90 45.82
C THR A 19 25.25 -15.17 44.98
N HIS A 20 24.18 -14.70 45.58
CA HIS A 20 23.22 -13.85 44.91
C HIS A 20 23.68 -12.40 44.88
N GLN A 21 24.21 -11.94 43.74
CA GLN A 21 24.70 -10.56 43.54
C GLN A 21 23.61 -9.47 43.86
N SER A 22 22.35 -9.84 43.96
CA SER A 22 21.25 -8.95 44.34
C SER A 22 21.13 -8.67 45.85
N ALA A 23 21.87 -9.38 46.69
CA ALA A 23 21.81 -9.27 48.14
C ALA A 23 23.09 -8.66 48.76
N ARG A 24 23.85 -7.88 48.02
CA ARG A 24 24.94 -7.09 48.62
C ARG A 24 24.32 -5.95 49.42
N PHE A 25 24.14 -6.17 50.70
CA PHE A 25 24.00 -5.07 51.65
C PHE A 25 25.37 -4.39 51.73
N SER A 26 25.49 -3.20 51.17
CA SER A 26 26.63 -2.35 51.39
C SER A 26 26.61 -1.93 52.88
N ASN A 27 27.71 -2.17 53.58
CA ASN A 27 27.88 -1.63 54.92
C ASN A 27 28.36 -0.16 54.89
N GLU A 28 28.39 0.47 53.74
CA GLU A 28 28.69 1.89 53.60
C GLU A 28 27.48 2.72 54.12
N ILE A 29 27.79 3.61 55.02
CA ILE A 29 26.82 4.58 55.52
C ILE A 29 26.81 5.74 54.56
N TYR A 30 25.79 5.77 53.71
CA TYR A 30 25.58 6.87 52.75
C TYR A 30 24.88 8.06 53.41
N ALA A 31 25.41 8.54 54.55
CA ALA A 31 24.76 9.60 55.30
C ALA A 31 24.74 10.95 54.58
N ASP A 32 25.64 11.16 53.65
CA ASP A 32 25.82 12.44 52.96
C ASP A 32 25.54 12.35 51.43
N GLU A 33 25.12 11.20 50.91
CA GLU A 33 24.73 11.09 49.51
C GLU A 33 23.25 11.41 49.31
N PRO A 34 22.93 12.29 48.35
CA PRO A 34 21.51 12.58 48.04
C PRO A 34 20.84 11.31 47.49
N ILE A 35 19.66 11.00 47.98
CA ILE A 35 18.82 9.94 47.42
C ILE A 35 18.39 10.37 46.02
N LEU A 36 19.08 9.87 45.00
CA LEU A 36 18.82 10.20 43.60
C LEU A 36 17.59 9.49 43.04
N LYS A 37 17.06 8.46 43.75
CA LYS A 37 15.87 7.72 43.30
C LYS A 37 14.71 7.96 44.31
N THR A 38 13.59 8.38 43.77
CA THR A 38 12.35 8.45 44.53
C THR A 38 11.81 7.05 44.83
N GLY A 39 10.94 6.89 45.86
CA GLY A 39 10.27 5.61 46.10
C GLY A 39 9.49 5.10 44.90
N ARG A 40 8.99 6.00 44.05
CA ARG A 40 8.35 5.65 42.76
C ARG A 40 9.27 4.99 41.74
N GLN A 41 10.55 5.30 41.78
CA GLN A 41 11.57 4.72 40.88
C GLN A 41 12.11 3.37 41.38
N MET A 42 11.73 2.93 42.56
CA MET A 42 12.13 1.62 43.07
C MET A 42 11.35 0.51 42.37
N GLN A 43 12.06 -0.51 41.89
CA GLN A 43 11.49 -1.60 41.08
C GLN A 43 10.39 -2.40 41.80
N ASN A 44 10.47 -2.50 43.12
CA ASN A 44 9.52 -3.27 43.93
C ASN A 44 8.36 -2.42 44.49
N PHE A 45 8.30 -1.15 44.16
CA PHE A 45 7.23 -0.27 44.54
C PHE A 45 6.13 -0.31 43.48
N LEU A 46 4.91 -0.65 43.86
CA LEU A 46 3.73 -0.59 42.99
C LEU A 46 2.80 0.52 43.49
N PRO A 47 2.68 1.66 42.79
CA PRO A 47 1.75 2.72 43.10
C PRO A 47 0.31 2.22 43.24
N ASP A 48 -0.48 2.83 44.14
CA ASP A 48 -1.86 2.42 44.42
C ASP A 48 -2.78 2.46 43.21
N GLN A 49 -2.49 3.32 42.24
CA GLN A 49 -3.26 3.40 41.00
C GLN A 49 -3.25 2.08 40.21
N TYR A 50 -2.11 1.37 40.18
CA TYR A 50 -2.03 0.05 39.54
C TYR A 50 -2.86 -1.01 40.27
N ARG A 51 -2.90 -0.92 41.62
CA ARG A 51 -3.76 -1.83 42.43
C ARG A 51 -5.23 -1.59 42.11
N LYS A 52 -5.67 -0.33 42.12
CA LYS A 52 -7.03 0.04 41.71
C LYS A 52 -7.38 -0.43 40.31
N MET A 53 -6.45 -0.31 39.36
CA MET A 53 -6.65 -0.80 37.98
C MET A 53 -6.85 -2.33 37.96
N ARG A 54 -6.04 -3.10 38.71
CA ARG A 54 -6.15 -4.56 38.78
C ARG A 54 -7.34 -5.04 39.58
N GLU A 55 -7.88 -4.22 40.50
CA GLU A 55 -9.09 -4.49 41.28
C GLU A 55 -10.38 -4.39 40.44
N ILE A 56 -10.32 -3.82 39.24
CA ILE A 56 -11.48 -3.79 38.35
C ILE A 56 -11.89 -5.23 38.02
N SER A 57 -13.07 -5.59 38.56
CA SER A 57 -13.60 -6.95 38.42
C SER A 57 -13.95 -7.28 36.97
N ARG A 58 -13.64 -8.52 36.56
CA ARG A 58 -14.16 -9.09 35.31
C ARG A 58 -15.64 -9.45 35.39
N TRP A 59 -16.20 -9.55 36.61
CA TRP A 59 -17.61 -9.81 36.83
C TRP A 59 -18.33 -8.51 37.07
N GLN A 60 -19.35 -8.24 36.29
CA GLN A 60 -20.25 -7.10 36.47
C GLN A 60 -21.61 -7.60 36.90
N GLU A 61 -22.06 -7.15 38.09
CA GLU A 61 -23.41 -7.38 38.55
C GLU A 61 -24.40 -6.55 37.71
N ASP A 62 -25.59 -7.11 37.48
CA ASP A 62 -26.68 -6.36 36.85
C ASP A 62 -27.26 -5.36 37.87
N PRO A 63 -27.22 -4.05 37.59
CA PRO A 63 -27.77 -3.03 38.49
C PRO A 63 -29.27 -3.21 38.77
N LYS A 64 -29.97 -3.98 37.92
CA LYS A 64 -31.41 -4.26 38.03
C LYS A 64 -31.71 -5.58 38.75
N GLY A 65 -30.70 -6.23 39.34
CA GLY A 65 -30.85 -7.50 40.07
C GLY A 65 -31.01 -8.74 39.19
N GLY A 66 -30.64 -8.62 37.90
CA GLY A 66 -30.55 -9.76 36.94
C GLY A 66 -29.26 -10.56 37.08
N ALA A 67 -29.06 -11.51 36.20
CA ALA A 67 -27.81 -12.27 36.12
C ALA A 67 -26.66 -11.33 35.71
N GLY A 68 -25.59 -11.27 36.50
CA GLY A 68 -24.37 -10.55 36.13
C GLY A 68 -23.71 -11.16 34.86
N ARG A 69 -22.77 -10.43 34.28
CA ARG A 69 -22.02 -10.88 33.08
C ARG A 69 -20.52 -10.78 33.27
N TRP A 70 -19.79 -11.61 32.54
CA TRP A 70 -18.36 -11.48 32.45
C TRP A 70 -18.01 -10.41 31.40
N LEU A 71 -17.09 -9.53 31.75
CA LEU A 71 -16.52 -8.55 30.82
C LEU A 71 -15.62 -9.28 29.81
N SER A 72 -15.70 -8.89 28.55
CA SER A 72 -14.70 -9.29 27.56
C SER A 72 -13.33 -8.71 27.93
N GLU A 73 -12.25 -9.31 27.44
CA GLU A 73 -10.89 -8.78 27.66
C GLU A 73 -10.75 -7.35 27.11
N ALA A 74 -11.38 -7.06 25.97
CA ALA A 74 -11.37 -5.74 25.36
C ALA A 74 -12.13 -4.70 26.23
N GLU A 75 -13.28 -5.07 26.80
CA GLU A 75 -14.02 -4.19 27.71
C GLU A 75 -13.25 -3.93 29.01
N LEU A 76 -12.62 -4.98 29.57
CA LEU A 76 -11.78 -4.83 30.77
C LEU A 76 -10.58 -3.92 30.47
N PHE A 77 -9.91 -4.12 29.36
CA PHE A 77 -8.82 -3.26 28.88
C PHE A 77 -9.26 -1.80 28.77
N TYR A 78 -10.40 -1.55 28.15
CA TYR A 78 -10.97 -0.20 28.01
C TYR A 78 -11.21 0.46 29.38
N ARG A 79 -11.85 -0.24 30.32
CA ARG A 79 -12.14 0.29 31.66
C ARG A 79 -10.86 0.57 32.45
N GLN A 80 -9.88 -0.32 32.37
CA GLN A 80 -8.57 -0.14 32.99
C GLN A 80 -7.84 1.05 32.35
N GLY A 81 -7.90 1.19 31.02
CA GLY A 81 -7.29 2.28 30.29
C GLY A 81 -7.89 3.65 30.64
N LEU A 82 -9.22 3.74 30.80
CA LEU A 82 -9.87 4.97 31.24
C LEU A 82 -9.42 5.37 32.66
N LEU A 83 -9.31 4.42 33.59
CA LEU A 83 -8.79 4.70 34.93
C LEU A 83 -7.34 5.19 34.90
N MET A 84 -6.58 4.72 33.94
CA MET A 84 -5.15 5.03 33.79
C MET A 84 -4.88 6.14 32.75
N ALA A 85 -5.93 6.79 32.22
CA ALA A 85 -5.77 7.70 31.08
C ALA A 85 -4.71 8.78 31.34
N ASP A 86 -4.75 9.45 32.46
CA ASP A 86 -3.84 10.54 32.81
C ASP A 86 -2.68 10.11 33.72
N PHE A 87 -2.57 8.79 33.98
CA PHE A 87 -1.53 8.30 34.85
C PHE A 87 -0.17 8.24 34.17
N GLU A 88 0.88 8.72 34.83
CA GLU A 88 2.26 8.65 34.41
C GLU A 88 3.12 7.98 35.49
N ASP A 89 4.15 7.25 35.07
CA ASP A 89 5.17 6.68 35.95
C ASP A 89 6.57 7.16 35.54
N ASP A 90 7.56 6.98 36.40
CA ASP A 90 8.95 7.35 36.20
C ASP A 90 9.93 6.17 36.41
N CYS A 91 9.46 4.94 36.18
CA CYS A 91 10.24 3.70 36.34
C CYS A 91 10.54 3.05 34.99
N PRO A 92 11.65 3.41 34.35
CA PRO A 92 11.99 2.88 33.01
C PRO A 92 12.23 1.37 33.05
N TYR A 93 11.89 0.70 31.94
CA TYR A 93 12.01 -0.74 31.77
C TYR A 93 12.79 -1.06 30.49
N ASN A 94 13.95 -1.69 30.64
CA ASN A 94 14.84 -2.05 29.53
C ASN A 94 14.73 -3.53 29.15
N GLY A 95 13.66 -4.21 29.56
CA GLY A 95 13.42 -5.61 29.20
C GLY A 95 12.49 -5.76 28.01
N THR A 96 12.22 -7.01 27.64
CA THR A 96 11.28 -7.32 26.55
C THR A 96 9.90 -7.68 27.10
N PHE A 97 8.88 -7.29 26.36
CA PHE A 97 7.49 -7.74 26.55
C PHE A 97 6.97 -8.26 25.22
N LYS A 98 6.56 -9.52 25.18
CA LYS A 98 5.97 -10.16 24.00
C LYS A 98 4.61 -10.75 24.36
N SER A 99 3.59 -10.31 23.65
CA SER A 99 2.23 -10.82 23.78
C SER A 99 1.55 -10.68 22.41
N TYR A 100 0.77 -11.65 22.02
CA TYR A 100 0.02 -11.61 20.76
C TYR A 100 -1.09 -10.56 20.78
N PHE A 101 -1.88 -10.55 21.89
CA PHE A 101 -2.85 -9.48 22.18
C PHE A 101 -2.44 -8.81 23.49
N PRO A 102 -1.55 -7.79 23.45
CA PRO A 102 -1.10 -7.13 24.67
C PRO A 102 -2.21 -6.37 25.36
N THR A 103 -2.38 -6.64 26.66
CA THR A 103 -3.26 -5.91 27.58
C THR A 103 -2.51 -5.59 28.86
N TYR A 104 -3.07 -4.74 29.73
CA TYR A 104 -2.42 -4.41 31.01
C TYR A 104 -2.25 -5.63 31.90
N ASN A 105 -3.18 -6.60 31.82
CA ASN A 105 -3.13 -7.82 32.63
C ASN A 105 -2.10 -8.84 32.13
N ALA A 106 -1.64 -8.72 30.90
CA ALA A 106 -0.58 -9.57 30.35
C ALA A 106 0.82 -9.17 30.82
N MET A 107 0.96 -8.03 31.52
CA MET A 107 2.23 -7.47 31.99
C MET A 107 2.50 -7.77 33.46
N SER A 108 3.76 -8.06 33.79
CA SER A 108 4.27 -8.02 35.15
C SER A 108 4.28 -6.58 35.68
N ASP A 109 4.41 -6.40 36.99
CA ASP A 109 4.45 -5.06 37.63
C ASP A 109 5.55 -4.17 37.04
N ARG A 110 6.73 -4.73 36.75
CA ARG A 110 7.84 -3.98 36.16
C ARG A 110 7.58 -3.58 34.72
N GLN A 111 6.98 -4.47 33.93
CA GLN A 111 6.60 -4.19 32.54
C GLN A 111 5.51 -3.13 32.50
N LEU A 112 4.53 -3.24 33.40
CA LEU A 112 3.42 -2.30 33.50
C LEU A 112 3.92 -0.88 33.83
N ARG A 113 4.80 -0.75 34.83
CA ARG A 113 5.44 0.52 35.19
C ARG A 113 6.26 1.08 34.04
N GLY A 114 7.05 0.22 33.39
CA GLY A 114 7.85 0.61 32.22
C GLY A 114 6.99 1.10 31.06
N TYR A 115 5.85 0.45 30.82
CA TYR A 115 4.91 0.88 29.80
C TYR A 115 4.38 2.29 30.06
N PHE A 116 3.91 2.58 31.26
CA PHE A 116 3.37 3.91 31.59
C PHE A 116 4.45 5.00 31.60
N THR A 117 5.68 4.66 31.94
CA THR A 117 6.85 5.55 31.81
C THR A 117 7.12 5.86 30.33
N TRP A 118 7.21 4.86 29.49
CA TRP A 118 7.42 5.01 28.05
C TRP A 118 6.23 5.75 27.40
N ARG A 119 4.99 5.39 27.74
CA ARG A 119 3.79 6.06 27.23
C ARG A 119 3.80 7.56 27.55
N ALA A 120 4.23 7.94 28.74
CA ALA A 120 4.35 9.35 29.14
C ALA A 120 5.35 10.10 28.23
N GLN A 121 6.47 9.46 27.85
CA GLN A 121 7.43 10.05 26.93
C GLN A 121 6.85 10.17 25.52
N VAL A 122 6.18 9.15 25.02
CA VAL A 122 5.49 9.18 23.72
C VAL A 122 4.50 10.35 23.63
N ARG A 123 3.69 10.54 24.67
CA ARG A 123 2.72 11.64 24.74
C ARG A 123 3.37 13.03 24.78
N ARG A 124 4.62 13.13 25.24
CA ARG A 124 5.43 14.35 25.19
C ARG A 124 6.16 14.53 23.85
N GLY A 125 5.98 13.61 22.91
CA GLY A 125 6.62 13.64 21.58
C GLY A 125 7.95 12.90 21.52
N ASN A 126 8.42 12.28 22.60
CA ASN A 126 9.64 11.49 22.62
C ASN A 126 9.32 10.02 22.32
N ILE A 127 9.35 9.66 21.05
CA ILE A 127 9.08 8.29 20.61
C ILE A 127 10.41 7.56 20.48
N GLU A 128 10.64 6.61 21.39
CA GLU A 128 11.84 5.77 21.43
C GLU A 128 11.47 4.32 21.13
N GLU A 129 12.45 3.56 20.64
CA GLU A 129 12.29 2.14 20.41
C GLU A 129 11.92 1.41 21.70
N THR A 130 10.97 0.49 21.63
CA THR A 130 10.54 -0.34 22.75
C THR A 130 10.07 -1.70 22.23
N SER A 131 9.63 -2.58 23.14
CA SER A 131 8.97 -3.83 22.74
C SER A 131 7.76 -3.56 21.86
N THR A 132 7.66 -4.23 20.73
CA THR A 132 6.55 -4.10 19.75
C THR A 132 5.18 -4.24 20.43
N SER A 133 5.07 -5.10 21.45
CA SER A 133 3.82 -5.23 22.23
C SER A 133 3.43 -3.96 22.99
N PHE A 134 4.38 -3.13 23.42
CA PHE A 134 4.06 -1.81 24.00
C PHE A 134 3.52 -0.86 22.94
N ALA A 135 4.11 -0.87 21.75
CA ALA A 135 3.64 -0.05 20.63
C ALA A 135 2.21 -0.43 20.23
N PHE A 136 1.89 -1.71 20.13
CA PHE A 136 0.53 -2.17 19.87
C PHE A 136 -0.45 -1.81 20.99
N LEU A 137 -0.06 -1.97 22.25
CA LEU A 137 -0.89 -1.59 23.38
C LEU A 137 -1.24 -0.09 23.33
N TYR A 138 -0.28 0.76 23.00
CA TYR A 138 -0.51 2.20 22.86
C TYR A 138 -1.47 2.53 21.71
N LEU A 139 -1.33 1.84 20.57
CA LEU A 139 -2.29 1.97 19.47
C LEU A 139 -3.69 1.53 19.89
N TYR A 140 -3.81 0.46 20.70
CA TYR A 140 -5.12 0.03 21.22
C TYR A 140 -5.74 1.06 22.16
N GLU A 141 -4.92 1.74 23.01
CA GLU A 141 -5.41 2.87 23.81
C GLU A 141 -6.02 3.94 22.91
N LEU A 142 -5.28 4.40 21.88
CA LEU A 142 -5.74 5.45 20.97
C LEU A 142 -6.99 5.04 20.19
N ILE A 143 -7.03 3.81 19.68
CA ILE A 143 -8.19 3.25 18.95
C ILE A 143 -9.43 3.21 19.86
N CYS A 144 -9.26 2.89 21.15
CA CYS A 144 -10.33 2.90 22.13
C CYS A 144 -10.66 4.31 22.68
N GLY A 145 -10.03 5.37 22.19
CA GLY A 145 -10.26 6.74 22.63
C GLY A 145 -9.59 7.11 23.96
N ILE A 146 -8.64 6.28 24.45
CA ILE A 146 -7.92 6.54 25.70
C ILE A 146 -6.80 7.55 25.47
N GLY A 147 -6.85 8.69 26.15
CA GLY A 147 -5.90 9.79 25.96
C GLY A 147 -6.11 10.56 24.66
N VAL A 148 -7.35 10.59 24.18
CA VAL A 148 -7.81 11.27 22.96
C VAL A 148 -8.88 12.28 23.31
N ASP A 149 -8.74 13.51 22.85
CA ASP A 149 -9.68 14.60 23.15
C ASP A 149 -10.92 14.57 22.24
N ASN A 150 -10.72 14.18 20.98
CA ASN A 150 -11.77 14.06 19.98
C ASN A 150 -11.31 13.14 18.83
N PRO A 151 -12.20 12.68 17.95
CA PRO A 151 -11.85 11.75 16.87
C PRO A 151 -10.73 12.24 15.94
N ARG A 152 -10.66 13.53 15.68
CA ARG A 152 -9.59 14.08 14.82
C ARG A 152 -8.23 14.02 15.53
N ASP A 153 -8.17 14.36 16.80
CA ASP A 153 -6.97 14.25 17.63
C ASP A 153 -6.47 12.80 17.70
N GLY A 154 -7.39 11.83 17.85
CA GLY A 154 -7.06 10.41 17.85
C GLY A 154 -6.42 9.96 16.52
N TYR A 155 -7.00 10.37 15.39
CA TYR A 155 -6.44 10.10 14.07
C TYR A 155 -5.03 10.67 13.94
N ASP A 156 -4.83 11.92 14.32
CA ASP A 156 -3.55 12.60 14.21
C ASP A 156 -2.49 11.95 15.13
N LYS A 157 -2.87 11.53 16.36
CA LYS A 157 -1.98 10.80 17.28
C LYS A 157 -1.61 9.41 16.78
N ILE A 158 -2.56 8.64 16.24
CA ILE A 158 -2.29 7.32 15.63
C ILE A 158 -1.32 7.49 14.46
N LYS A 159 -1.59 8.45 13.58
CA LYS A 159 -0.76 8.73 12.41
C LYS A 159 0.65 9.16 12.80
N ALA A 160 0.78 10.12 13.70
CA ALA A 160 2.08 10.63 14.16
C ALA A 160 2.92 9.54 14.84
N PHE A 161 2.29 8.72 15.69
CA PHE A 161 2.96 7.59 16.32
C PHE A 161 3.42 6.56 15.29
N TRP A 162 2.54 6.16 14.38
CA TRP A 162 2.88 5.22 13.32
C TRP A 162 4.03 5.73 12.44
N ASP A 163 3.94 6.99 11.95
CA ASP A 163 4.96 7.59 11.08
C ASP A 163 6.35 7.63 11.75
N ALA A 164 6.39 7.86 13.05
CA ALA A 164 7.65 7.87 13.81
C ALA A 164 8.13 6.44 14.15
N TYR A 165 7.25 5.58 14.66
CA TYR A 165 7.64 4.26 15.18
C TYR A 165 8.02 3.26 14.08
N ARG A 166 7.51 3.43 12.86
CA ARG A 166 7.85 2.57 11.72
C ARG A 166 9.34 2.61 11.33
N ALA A 167 10.08 3.62 11.79
CA ALA A 167 11.53 3.69 11.60
C ALA A 167 12.27 2.62 12.43
N PHE A 168 11.70 2.23 13.58
CA PHE A 168 12.25 1.18 14.46
C PHE A 168 11.71 -0.20 14.08
N GLU A 169 10.40 -0.29 13.80
CA GLU A 169 9.70 -1.54 13.49
C GLU A 169 8.82 -1.37 12.24
N PRO A 170 9.35 -1.63 11.04
CA PRO A 170 8.58 -1.52 9.80
C PRO A 170 7.38 -2.48 9.72
N GLY A 171 7.40 -3.59 10.46
CA GLY A 171 6.30 -4.57 10.53
C GLY A 171 5.01 -4.00 11.09
N ILE A 172 5.06 -2.87 11.81
CA ILE A 172 3.87 -2.18 12.32
C ILE A 172 2.96 -1.68 11.20
N ASP A 173 3.51 -1.41 10.00
CA ASP A 173 2.77 -0.93 8.81
C ASP A 173 1.60 -1.85 8.44
N ARG A 174 1.75 -3.16 8.66
CA ARG A 174 0.74 -4.16 8.34
C ARG A 174 -0.58 -3.89 9.07
N PHE A 175 -0.49 -3.48 10.33
CA PHE A 175 -1.65 -3.27 11.20
C PHE A 175 -2.04 -1.80 11.29
N ALA A 176 -1.09 -0.92 11.60
CA ALA A 176 -1.36 0.50 11.84
C ALA A 176 -2.03 1.19 10.65
N ARG A 177 -1.66 0.82 9.42
CA ARG A 177 -2.31 1.33 8.20
C ARG A 177 -3.80 0.97 8.13
N VAL A 178 -4.13 -0.28 8.45
CA VAL A 178 -5.53 -0.74 8.43
C VAL A 178 -6.31 -0.08 9.56
N TRP A 179 -5.74 -0.06 10.77
CA TRP A 179 -6.40 0.56 11.93
C TRP A 179 -6.59 2.07 11.78
N LEU A 180 -5.67 2.78 11.13
CA LEU A 180 -5.83 4.20 10.85
C LEU A 180 -6.98 4.45 9.86
N GLN A 181 -7.13 3.58 8.84
CA GLN A 181 -8.26 3.63 7.91
C GLN A 181 -9.57 3.30 8.64
N ASP A 182 -9.59 2.23 9.43
CA ASP A 182 -10.75 1.84 10.24
C ASP A 182 -11.15 2.94 11.22
N TYR A 183 -10.17 3.64 11.82
CA TYR A 183 -10.42 4.75 12.72
C TYR A 183 -11.12 5.91 12.01
N ALA A 184 -10.64 6.26 10.80
CA ALA A 184 -11.28 7.30 10.00
C ALA A 184 -12.70 6.93 9.58
N VAL A 185 -12.93 5.67 9.22
CA VAL A 185 -14.24 5.14 8.86
C VAL A 185 -15.18 5.10 10.07
N PHE A 186 -14.70 4.54 11.20
CA PHE A 186 -15.50 4.37 12.41
C PHE A 186 -15.96 5.69 13.02
N HIS A 187 -15.14 6.73 12.91
CA HIS A 187 -15.46 8.07 13.39
C HIS A 187 -15.95 9.03 12.29
N GLU A 188 -16.29 8.52 11.11
CA GLU A 188 -16.82 9.29 9.98
C GLU A 188 -15.98 10.54 9.64
N LEU A 189 -14.65 10.43 9.73
CA LEU A 189 -13.74 11.52 9.41
C LEU A 189 -13.68 11.79 7.90
N ASP A 190 -13.23 13.00 7.49
CA ASP A 190 -13.12 13.37 6.07
C ASP A 190 -12.25 12.35 5.30
N PRO A 191 -12.78 11.69 4.25
CA PRO A 191 -12.02 10.74 3.41
C PRO A 191 -10.72 11.30 2.82
N LYS A 192 -10.63 12.62 2.72
CA LYS A 192 -9.39 13.28 2.25
C LYS A 192 -8.17 12.99 3.12
N LEU A 193 -8.37 12.65 4.40
CA LEU A 193 -7.28 12.27 5.31
C LEU A 193 -6.57 10.99 4.86
N LEU A 194 -7.26 10.12 4.14
CA LEU A 194 -6.75 8.84 3.65
C LEU A 194 -6.23 8.90 2.21
N ARG A 195 -6.20 10.10 1.59
CA ARG A 195 -5.84 10.27 0.17
C ARG A 195 -4.47 9.67 -0.18
N ASP A 196 -3.51 9.77 0.72
CA ASP A 196 -2.15 9.28 0.52
C ASP A 196 -1.98 7.79 0.87
N SER A 197 -3.08 7.12 1.24
CA SER A 197 -3.00 5.69 1.57
C SER A 197 -2.80 4.87 0.29
N LYS A 198 -1.97 3.81 0.39
CA LYS A 198 -1.75 2.87 -0.73
C LYS A 198 -3.05 2.22 -1.22
N THR A 199 -4.02 2.04 -0.33
CA THR A 199 -5.35 1.52 -0.64
C THR A 199 -6.11 2.46 -1.56
N VAL A 200 -6.21 3.73 -1.19
CA VAL A 200 -6.90 4.76 -1.97
C VAL A 200 -6.20 5.01 -3.30
N ALA A 201 -4.86 5.01 -3.33
CA ALA A 201 -4.11 5.14 -4.57
C ALA A 201 -4.40 4.00 -5.55
N PHE A 202 -4.48 2.76 -5.07
CA PHE A 202 -4.84 1.59 -5.88
C PHE A 202 -6.29 1.69 -6.40
N ASP A 203 -7.23 2.04 -5.53
CA ASP A 203 -8.64 2.19 -5.90
C ASP A 203 -8.84 3.34 -6.90
N ASN A 204 -8.13 4.46 -6.75
CA ASN A 204 -8.15 5.56 -7.73
C ASN A 204 -7.64 5.12 -9.10
N ALA A 205 -6.59 4.32 -9.16
CA ALA A 205 -6.11 3.76 -10.43
C ALA A 205 -7.16 2.85 -11.08
N LEU A 206 -7.86 2.01 -10.31
CA LEU A 206 -8.97 1.20 -10.81
C LEU A 206 -10.14 2.05 -11.34
N ILE A 207 -10.46 3.15 -10.64
CA ILE A 207 -11.50 4.10 -11.06
C ILE A 207 -11.12 4.75 -12.39
N GLU A 208 -9.87 5.17 -12.57
CA GLU A 208 -9.38 5.73 -13.84
C GLU A 208 -9.44 4.70 -14.97
N LEU A 209 -9.07 3.43 -14.73
CA LEU A 209 -9.22 2.36 -15.73
C LEU A 209 -10.69 2.15 -16.15
N ARG A 210 -11.63 2.22 -15.20
CA ARG A 210 -13.07 2.12 -15.52
C ARG A 210 -13.57 3.32 -16.29
N ARG A 211 -13.14 4.51 -15.90
CA ARG A 211 -13.56 5.76 -16.54
C ARG A 211 -13.10 5.78 -17.99
N ALA A 212 -11.83 5.46 -18.24
CA ALA A 212 -11.27 5.41 -19.58
C ALA A 212 -12.05 4.52 -20.55
N ALA A 213 -12.58 3.39 -20.06
CA ALA A 213 -13.41 2.49 -20.88
C ALA A 213 -14.74 3.11 -21.30
N ARG A 214 -15.28 4.04 -20.52
CA ARG A 214 -16.60 4.65 -20.76
C ARG A 214 -16.54 5.97 -21.52
N ASP A 215 -15.56 6.82 -21.18
CA ASP A 215 -15.53 8.21 -21.63
C ASP A 215 -15.04 8.36 -23.09
N LEU A 216 -14.22 7.43 -23.59
CA LEU A 216 -13.64 7.50 -24.93
C LEU A 216 -14.40 6.72 -26.01
N VAL A 217 -15.40 5.96 -25.64
CA VAL A 217 -16.25 5.23 -26.61
C VAL A 217 -17.59 5.92 -26.71
N PRO A 218 -17.89 6.64 -27.84
CA PRO A 218 -19.22 7.11 -28.11
C PRO A 218 -20.17 5.90 -28.06
N ALA A 219 -21.24 5.98 -27.29
CA ALA A 219 -22.29 4.96 -27.31
C ALA A 219 -22.69 4.73 -28.77
N PRO A 220 -22.78 3.47 -29.25
CA PRO A 220 -23.26 3.23 -30.61
C PRO A 220 -24.63 3.91 -30.74
N ALA A 221 -24.75 4.77 -31.74
CA ALA A 221 -26.07 5.36 -32.05
C ALA A 221 -27.03 4.19 -32.24
N PRO A 222 -28.24 4.26 -31.63
CA PRO A 222 -29.25 3.24 -31.82
C PRO A 222 -29.57 3.15 -33.32
N SER A 223 -29.02 2.10 -33.96
CA SER A 223 -29.31 1.85 -35.37
C SER A 223 -30.59 1.02 -35.44
N ASP A 224 -31.66 1.62 -35.85
CA ASP A 224 -32.93 0.96 -36.21
C ASP A 224 -32.83 0.04 -37.44
N LEU A 225 -31.61 -0.29 -37.87
CA LEU A 225 -31.37 -1.13 -39.04
C LEU A 225 -30.99 -2.55 -38.61
N PRO A 226 -31.66 -3.58 -39.15
CA PRO A 226 -31.32 -4.97 -38.86
C PRO A 226 -29.89 -5.26 -39.29
N PRO A 227 -29.16 -6.10 -38.55
CA PRO A 227 -27.74 -6.35 -38.80
C PRO A 227 -27.55 -7.07 -40.14
N LYS A 228 -27.27 -6.31 -41.18
CA LYS A 228 -26.74 -6.90 -42.43
C LYS A 228 -25.36 -7.45 -42.10
N ARG A 229 -25.16 -8.75 -42.34
CA ARG A 229 -23.86 -9.43 -42.28
C ARG A 229 -22.87 -8.68 -43.18
N ARG A 230 -22.19 -7.67 -42.67
CA ARG A 230 -21.02 -7.07 -43.32
C ARG A 230 -19.78 -7.89 -42.94
N LYS A 231 -19.25 -8.58 -43.91
CA LYS A 231 -17.93 -9.27 -43.85
C LYS A 231 -16.75 -8.32 -44.12
N THR A 232 -16.95 -7.05 -44.13
CA THR A 232 -15.85 -6.07 -44.28
C THR A 232 -15.55 -5.51 -42.90
N SER A 233 -14.34 -5.78 -42.42
CA SER A 233 -13.80 -5.06 -41.25
C SER A 233 -13.79 -3.57 -41.63
N GLU A 234 -14.66 -2.79 -41.00
CA GLU A 234 -14.53 -1.34 -41.07
C GLU A 234 -13.16 -0.93 -40.55
N PRO A 235 -12.45 -0.02 -41.23
CA PRO A 235 -11.16 0.44 -40.76
C PRO A 235 -11.33 1.02 -39.36
N THR A 236 -10.43 0.65 -38.45
CA THR A 236 -10.42 1.20 -37.09
C THR A 236 -10.10 2.68 -37.19
N LEU A 237 -11.06 3.54 -36.80
CA LEU A 237 -10.82 4.97 -36.72
C LEU A 237 -9.90 5.25 -35.53
N PRO A 238 -8.84 6.08 -35.71
CA PRO A 238 -7.96 6.45 -34.60
C PRO A 238 -8.74 7.18 -33.52
N LEU A 239 -8.40 6.93 -32.26
CA LEU A 239 -8.91 7.73 -31.15
C LEU A 239 -8.26 9.11 -31.21
N PRO A 240 -9.00 10.21 -30.98
CA PRO A 240 -8.39 11.53 -30.92
C PRO A 240 -7.41 11.59 -29.72
N PRO A 241 -6.20 12.13 -29.91
CA PRO A 241 -5.23 12.28 -28.82
C PRO A 241 -5.74 13.29 -27.79
N ASP A 242 -5.78 12.89 -26.52
CA ASP A 242 -6.04 13.75 -25.36
C ASP A 242 -4.92 13.53 -24.34
N GLU A 243 -3.93 14.40 -24.37
CA GLU A 243 -2.73 14.27 -23.54
C GLU A 243 -3.05 14.14 -22.05
N ALA A 244 -3.93 14.97 -21.52
CA ALA A 244 -4.26 14.98 -20.10
C ALA A 244 -5.00 13.70 -19.66
N HIS A 245 -5.83 13.15 -20.53
CA HIS A 245 -6.52 11.89 -20.29
C HIS A 245 -5.55 10.71 -20.37
N GLU A 246 -4.74 10.67 -21.44
CA GLU A 246 -3.76 9.62 -21.67
C GLU A 246 -2.70 9.56 -20.57
N GLU A 247 -2.26 10.70 -20.04
CA GLU A 247 -1.32 10.75 -18.92
C GLU A 247 -1.89 10.11 -17.65
N ARG A 248 -3.15 10.44 -17.30
CA ARG A 248 -3.82 9.81 -16.14
C ARG A 248 -4.03 8.31 -16.34
N LEU A 249 -4.48 7.92 -17.53
CA LEU A 249 -4.72 6.51 -17.86
C LEU A 249 -3.41 5.71 -17.85
N MET A 250 -2.34 6.26 -18.42
CA MET A 250 -1.03 5.63 -18.41
C MET A 250 -0.49 5.45 -17.01
N ALA A 251 -0.62 6.48 -16.15
CA ALA A 251 -0.25 6.39 -14.74
C ALA A 251 -1.05 5.29 -14.00
N ALA A 252 -2.34 5.16 -14.30
CA ALA A 252 -3.18 4.11 -13.73
C ALA A 252 -2.77 2.70 -14.24
N ILE A 253 -2.46 2.57 -15.53
CA ILE A 253 -1.95 1.32 -16.11
C ILE A 253 -0.64 0.91 -15.44
N ASP A 254 0.32 1.80 -15.30
CA ASP A 254 1.62 1.51 -14.68
C ASP A 254 1.51 1.20 -13.17
N ALA A 255 0.54 1.82 -12.49
CA ALA A 255 0.26 1.51 -11.09
C ALA A 255 -0.28 0.08 -10.90
N LEU A 256 -1.05 -0.42 -11.87
CA LEU A 256 -1.79 -1.67 -11.78
C LEU A 256 -1.21 -2.83 -12.63
N SER A 257 -0.23 -2.54 -13.49
CA SER A 257 0.43 -3.51 -14.36
C SER A 257 1.73 -4.01 -13.77
N THR A 258 2.04 -5.31 -13.95
CA THR A 258 3.38 -5.84 -13.65
C THR A 258 4.44 -5.38 -14.64
N TYR A 259 4.04 -5.01 -15.86
CA TYR A 259 4.92 -4.42 -16.85
C TYR A 259 4.81 -2.90 -16.83
N ASN A 260 5.91 -2.23 -16.53
CA ASN A 260 5.95 -0.77 -16.44
C ASN A 260 6.46 -0.19 -17.78
N LEU A 261 5.57 0.51 -18.48
CA LEU A 261 5.85 1.13 -19.77
C LEU A 261 6.83 2.29 -19.66
N ASN A 262 6.86 3.03 -18.54
CA ASN A 262 7.83 4.10 -18.30
C ASN A 262 9.29 3.61 -18.26
N ASN A 263 9.52 2.32 -18.03
CA ASN A 263 10.84 1.70 -18.10
C ASN A 263 11.19 1.22 -19.52
N SER A 264 10.25 1.35 -20.47
CA SER A 264 10.49 0.94 -21.84
C SER A 264 11.54 1.83 -22.53
N ARG A 265 12.31 1.24 -23.44
CA ARG A 265 13.22 2.00 -24.28
C ARG A 265 12.46 2.99 -25.18
N LEU A 266 11.27 2.59 -25.67
CA LEU A 266 10.42 3.46 -26.48
C LEU A 266 9.95 4.71 -25.74
N ASP A 267 9.79 4.62 -24.43
CA ASP A 267 9.39 5.76 -23.62
C ASP A 267 10.36 6.95 -23.74
N ARG A 268 11.66 6.67 -23.95
CA ARG A 268 12.69 7.71 -24.10
C ARG A 268 12.72 8.37 -25.47
N SER A 269 12.37 7.63 -26.52
CA SER A 269 12.49 8.09 -27.92
C SER A 269 11.14 8.38 -28.57
N HIS A 270 10.09 7.68 -28.16
CA HIS A 270 8.75 7.70 -28.74
C HIS A 270 7.68 7.72 -27.65
N HIS A 271 7.87 8.55 -26.62
CA HIS A 271 6.98 8.64 -25.46
C HIS A 271 5.51 8.87 -25.84
N ARG A 272 5.28 9.82 -26.76
CA ARG A 272 3.94 10.16 -27.26
C ARG A 272 3.27 8.98 -27.95
N ASP A 273 4.01 8.28 -28.81
CA ASP A 273 3.48 7.14 -29.57
C ASP A 273 3.15 5.97 -28.65
N LEU A 274 4.06 5.65 -27.72
CA LEU A 274 3.87 4.58 -26.74
C LEU A 274 2.67 4.84 -25.85
N ARG A 275 2.56 6.06 -25.31
CA ARG A 275 1.46 6.47 -24.44
C ARG A 275 0.12 6.37 -25.17
N HIS A 276 0.02 6.97 -26.37
CA HIS A 276 -1.22 6.96 -27.15
C HIS A 276 -1.65 5.53 -27.49
N VAL A 277 -0.75 4.73 -28.07
CA VAL A 277 -1.08 3.36 -28.50
C VAL A 277 -1.44 2.49 -27.30
N ALA A 278 -0.73 2.57 -26.17
CA ALA A 278 -1.05 1.79 -24.98
C ALA A 278 -2.44 2.14 -24.43
N CYS A 279 -2.76 3.44 -24.34
CA CYS A 279 -4.07 3.91 -23.92
C CYS A 279 -5.18 3.48 -24.88
N ALA A 280 -4.97 3.64 -26.19
CA ALA A 280 -5.93 3.25 -27.21
C ALA A 280 -6.20 1.74 -27.20
N VAL A 281 -5.14 0.93 -27.10
CA VAL A 281 -5.27 -0.53 -26.98
C VAL A 281 -6.05 -0.91 -25.74
N TYR A 282 -5.77 -0.27 -24.57
CA TYR A 282 -6.54 -0.53 -23.36
C TYR A 282 -8.04 -0.24 -23.57
N VAL A 283 -8.38 0.91 -24.14
CA VAL A 283 -9.78 1.30 -24.41
C VAL A 283 -10.47 0.32 -25.36
N ARG A 284 -9.77 -0.10 -26.42
CA ARG A 284 -10.32 -1.10 -27.37
C ARG A 284 -10.47 -2.48 -26.72
N MET A 285 -9.54 -2.86 -25.86
CA MET A 285 -9.66 -4.08 -25.08
C MET A 285 -10.86 -4.03 -24.12
N ALA A 286 -11.07 -2.90 -23.45
CA ALA A 286 -12.23 -2.71 -22.59
C ALA A 286 -13.54 -2.90 -23.38
N ARG A 287 -13.66 -2.25 -24.55
CA ARG A 287 -14.80 -2.43 -25.46
C ARG A 287 -14.96 -3.87 -25.96
N TYR A 288 -13.84 -4.54 -26.27
CA TYR A 288 -13.87 -5.95 -26.67
C TYR A 288 -14.44 -6.82 -25.57
N TYR A 289 -14.04 -6.58 -24.30
CA TYR A 289 -14.59 -7.31 -23.14
C TYR A 289 -16.07 -7.06 -22.96
N ASP A 290 -16.53 -5.81 -23.04
CA ASP A 290 -17.94 -5.44 -22.90
C ASP A 290 -18.83 -6.08 -23.97
N THR A 291 -18.29 -6.29 -25.19
CA THR A 291 -19.08 -6.86 -26.31
C THR A 291 -19.00 -8.38 -26.42
N HIS A 292 -17.89 -9.00 -25.97
CA HIS A 292 -17.62 -10.43 -26.19
C HIS A 292 -17.47 -11.25 -24.90
N ARG A 293 -17.47 -10.61 -23.75
CA ARG A 293 -17.31 -11.26 -22.45
C ARG A 293 -18.50 -10.94 -21.53
N LYS A 294 -18.71 -11.79 -20.51
CA LYS A 294 -19.75 -11.56 -19.49
C LYS A 294 -19.35 -10.45 -18.51
N THR A 295 -18.06 -10.32 -18.26
CA THR A 295 -17.49 -9.37 -17.30
C THR A 295 -16.60 -8.37 -18.03
N GLY A 296 -16.67 -7.09 -17.63
CA GLY A 296 -15.79 -6.03 -18.14
C GLY A 296 -14.31 -6.30 -17.82
N ILE A 297 -13.41 -5.58 -18.50
CA ILE A 297 -11.97 -5.80 -18.37
C ILE A 297 -11.48 -5.64 -16.92
N VAL A 298 -11.91 -4.60 -16.20
CA VAL A 298 -11.47 -4.35 -14.81
C VAL A 298 -11.90 -5.48 -13.89
N ALA A 299 -13.17 -5.94 -14.02
CA ALA A 299 -13.68 -7.07 -13.24
C ALA A 299 -12.94 -8.38 -13.56
N SER A 300 -12.57 -8.59 -14.83
CA SER A 300 -11.79 -9.75 -15.24
C SER A 300 -10.33 -9.73 -14.75
N LEU A 301 -9.73 -8.55 -14.53
CA LEU A 301 -8.34 -8.39 -14.11
C LEU A 301 -8.18 -8.35 -12.59
N PHE A 302 -9.15 -7.78 -11.88
CA PHE A 302 -9.04 -7.45 -10.45
C PHE A 302 -10.19 -8.00 -9.60
N GLY A 303 -11.23 -8.57 -10.21
CA GLY A 303 -12.44 -9.06 -9.54
C GLY A 303 -13.58 -8.06 -9.56
N GLU A 304 -14.74 -8.51 -9.12
CA GLU A 304 -15.97 -7.71 -9.02
C GLU A 304 -16.09 -7.08 -7.62
N GLU A 305 -16.84 -5.98 -7.54
CA GLU A 305 -17.23 -5.39 -6.27
C GLU A 305 -18.24 -6.29 -5.58
N THR A 306 -17.92 -6.70 -4.38
CA THR A 306 -18.82 -7.47 -3.54
C THR A 306 -18.89 -6.87 -2.15
N ALA A 307 -20.05 -6.95 -1.53
CA ALA A 307 -20.23 -6.58 -0.15
C ALA A 307 -19.93 -7.79 0.73
N MET A 308 -19.03 -7.61 1.70
CA MET A 308 -18.66 -8.66 2.65
C MET A 308 -18.75 -8.13 4.08
N PRO A 309 -19.08 -8.98 5.06
CA PRO A 309 -18.96 -8.62 6.47
C PRO A 309 -17.56 -8.09 6.78
N TYR A 310 -17.49 -7.04 7.58
CA TYR A 310 -16.24 -6.39 7.92
C TYR A 310 -16.10 -6.25 9.44
N THR A 311 -14.93 -6.57 9.96
CA THR A 311 -14.61 -6.40 11.37
C THR A 311 -13.72 -5.20 11.54
N MET A 312 -14.24 -4.13 12.14
CA MET A 312 -13.45 -2.95 12.46
C MET A 312 -12.34 -3.30 13.45
N PHE A 313 -11.16 -2.74 13.22
CA PHE A 313 -9.97 -2.95 14.04
C PHE A 313 -9.60 -4.43 14.22
N ALA A 314 -9.76 -5.23 13.16
CA ALA A 314 -9.36 -6.63 13.17
C ALA A 314 -7.92 -6.79 13.69
N SER A 315 -7.69 -7.81 14.52
CA SER A 315 -6.41 -8.06 15.18
C SER A 315 -5.96 -6.98 16.20
N ALA A 316 -6.86 -6.10 16.64
CA ALA A 316 -6.65 -5.19 17.77
C ALA A 316 -7.51 -5.57 18.96
N VAL A 317 -7.10 -5.15 20.15
CA VAL A 317 -7.98 -5.15 21.33
C VAL A 317 -8.81 -3.86 21.28
N PHE A 318 -10.04 -3.98 20.81
CA PHE A 318 -10.94 -2.85 20.61
C PHE A 318 -12.27 -3.05 21.33
N PHE A 319 -12.74 -2.01 21.99
CA PHE A 319 -14.05 -1.96 22.61
C PHE A 319 -14.67 -0.57 22.44
N ALA A 320 -15.89 -0.53 21.94
CA ALA A 320 -16.73 0.66 21.92
C ALA A 320 -17.80 0.52 22.99
N PRO A 321 -17.95 1.50 23.93
CA PRO A 321 -18.95 1.42 25.01
C PRO A 321 -20.38 1.48 24.49
N GLU A 322 -20.58 2.18 23.38
CA GLU A 322 -21.87 2.35 22.73
C GLU A 322 -21.85 1.66 21.37
N ARG A 323 -23.02 1.21 20.98
CA ARG A 323 -23.20 0.64 19.65
C ARG A 323 -23.13 1.76 18.62
N HIS A 324 -22.39 1.54 17.54
CA HIS A 324 -22.30 2.50 16.45
C HIS A 324 -23.66 2.71 15.78
N GLU A 325 -24.01 3.96 15.49
CA GLU A 325 -25.21 4.30 14.75
C GLU A 325 -25.14 3.78 13.31
N ASP A 326 -26.32 3.60 12.70
CA ASP A 326 -26.38 3.16 11.30
C ASP A 326 -25.86 4.28 10.39
N CYS A 327 -24.86 3.96 9.57
CA CYS A 327 -24.21 4.92 8.69
C CYS A 327 -23.71 4.30 7.39
N GLU A 328 -23.42 5.15 6.41
CA GLU A 328 -22.70 4.78 5.19
C GLU A 328 -21.51 5.73 5.01
N TYR A 329 -20.30 5.17 5.03
CA TYR A 329 -19.07 5.90 4.80
C TYR A 329 -18.49 5.55 3.43
N ARG A 330 -18.33 6.55 2.57
CA ARG A 330 -17.76 6.39 1.23
C ARG A 330 -16.31 6.88 1.23
N LEU A 331 -15.39 5.93 1.16
CA LEU A 331 -13.99 6.25 0.99
C LEU A 331 -13.70 6.75 -0.44
N ASP A 332 -14.26 6.04 -1.42
CA ASP A 332 -14.28 6.36 -2.84
C ASP A 332 -15.49 5.69 -3.52
N PRO A 333 -15.71 5.88 -4.85
CA PRO A 333 -16.86 5.30 -5.55
C PRO A 333 -16.97 3.77 -5.54
N ILE A 334 -15.85 3.06 -5.33
CA ILE A 334 -15.78 1.59 -5.36
C ILE A 334 -15.49 0.98 -3.99
N HIS A 335 -15.36 1.81 -2.95
CA HIS A 335 -15.02 1.37 -1.61
C HIS A 335 -15.93 2.05 -0.59
N ILE A 336 -16.92 1.33 -0.14
CA ILE A 336 -18.01 1.84 0.71
C ILE A 336 -18.15 0.95 1.93
N TYR A 337 -18.19 1.56 3.10
CA TYR A 337 -18.51 0.90 4.37
C TYR A 337 -19.94 1.22 4.78
N ARG A 338 -20.64 0.24 5.30
CA ARG A 338 -21.98 0.39 5.86
C ARG A 338 -22.03 -0.22 7.24
N CYS A 339 -22.55 0.54 8.19
CA CYS A 339 -22.92 0.04 9.48
C CYS A 339 -24.42 -0.12 9.56
N GLN A 340 -24.91 -1.31 9.86
CA GLN A 340 -26.32 -1.57 10.10
C GLN A 340 -26.47 -2.38 11.39
N ASN A 341 -27.22 -1.84 12.33
CA ASN A 341 -27.41 -2.51 13.59
C ASN A 341 -26.07 -2.84 14.32
N GLY A 342 -25.01 -2.00 14.17
CA GLY A 342 -23.68 -2.21 14.74
C GLY A 342 -22.86 -3.28 14.02
N PHE A 343 -23.35 -3.85 12.93
CA PHE A 343 -22.61 -4.76 12.07
C PHE A 343 -22.09 -4.00 10.86
N TRP A 344 -20.80 -4.17 10.60
CA TRP A 344 -20.14 -3.53 9.48
C TRP A 344 -20.06 -4.44 8.27
N GLU A 345 -20.26 -3.86 7.12
CA GLU A 345 -20.10 -4.44 5.80
C GLU A 345 -19.20 -3.53 4.97
N CYS A 346 -18.31 -4.12 4.17
CA CYS A 346 -17.46 -3.38 3.26
C CYS A 346 -17.71 -3.84 1.83
N MET A 347 -18.18 -2.95 0.99
CA MET A 347 -18.32 -3.14 -0.46
C MET A 347 -17.05 -2.62 -1.14
N ARG A 348 -16.31 -3.52 -1.77
CA ARG A 348 -15.09 -3.21 -2.53
C ARG A 348 -14.74 -4.38 -3.47
N ILE A 349 -13.70 -4.20 -4.26
CA ILE A 349 -13.03 -5.33 -4.91
C ILE A 349 -12.19 -6.05 -3.85
N HIS A 350 -12.59 -7.29 -3.50
CA HIS A 350 -11.92 -8.09 -2.46
C HIS A 350 -10.77 -8.94 -3.00
N GLY A 351 -10.52 -8.93 -4.31
CA GLY A 351 -9.39 -9.62 -4.91
C GLY A 351 -8.03 -9.10 -4.44
N SER A 352 -6.98 -9.78 -4.86
CA SER A 352 -5.60 -9.39 -4.55
C SER A 352 -5.36 -7.93 -5.00
N ARG A 353 -4.90 -7.08 -4.07
CA ARG A 353 -4.48 -5.71 -4.36
C ARG A 353 -3.06 -5.67 -4.92
N GLN A 354 -2.76 -6.62 -5.79
CA GLN A 354 -1.48 -6.73 -6.47
C GLN A 354 -1.61 -6.27 -7.91
N LYS A 355 -0.48 -5.95 -8.49
CA LYS A 355 -0.40 -5.64 -9.92
C LYS A 355 -0.83 -6.84 -10.76
N SER A 356 -1.61 -6.59 -11.81
CA SER A 356 -2.11 -7.64 -12.70
C SER A 356 -1.05 -8.07 -13.72
N SER A 357 -0.71 -9.37 -13.72
CA SER A 357 0.15 -9.97 -14.74
C SER A 357 -0.50 -9.94 -16.13
N LYS A 358 -1.83 -10.18 -16.20
CA LYS A 358 -2.58 -10.13 -17.47
C LYS A 358 -2.56 -8.73 -18.10
N LEU A 359 -2.68 -7.67 -17.27
CA LEU A 359 -2.51 -6.30 -17.76
C LEU A 359 -1.06 -6.07 -18.21
N GLY A 360 -0.09 -6.62 -17.47
CA GLY A 360 1.32 -6.58 -17.85
C GLY A 360 1.62 -7.25 -19.20
N GLU A 361 1.01 -8.39 -19.46
CA GLU A 361 1.13 -9.11 -20.75
C GLU A 361 0.56 -8.27 -21.90
N ILE A 362 -0.59 -7.61 -21.72
CA ILE A 362 -1.20 -6.73 -22.72
C ILE A 362 -0.24 -5.56 -23.02
N MET A 363 0.27 -4.89 -21.99
CA MET A 363 1.15 -3.74 -22.15
C MET A 363 2.51 -4.12 -22.75
N ARG A 364 3.05 -5.28 -22.38
CA ARG A 364 4.28 -5.81 -22.97
C ARG A 364 4.11 -6.16 -24.44
N ALA A 365 2.97 -6.76 -24.81
CA ALA A 365 2.65 -7.04 -26.21
C ALA A 365 2.52 -5.75 -27.03
N CYS A 366 1.96 -4.70 -26.44
CA CYS A 366 1.85 -3.37 -27.03
C CYS A 366 3.25 -2.78 -27.32
N ASP A 367 4.11 -2.74 -26.30
CA ASP A 367 5.50 -2.26 -26.44
C ASP A 367 6.28 -3.08 -27.50
N GLN A 368 6.18 -4.40 -27.46
CA GLN A 368 6.85 -5.30 -28.41
C GLN A 368 6.46 -4.98 -29.86
N ARG A 369 5.16 -4.89 -30.15
CA ARG A 369 4.67 -4.66 -31.51
C ARG A 369 4.95 -3.24 -32.00
N LEU A 370 4.84 -2.27 -31.13
CA LEU A 370 5.16 -0.88 -31.45
C LEU A 370 6.67 -0.72 -31.73
N ARG A 371 7.55 -1.44 -31.00
CA ARG A 371 8.99 -1.47 -31.33
C ARG A 371 9.29 -2.03 -32.68
N LEU A 372 8.59 -3.08 -33.11
CA LEU A 372 8.78 -3.61 -34.46
C LEU A 372 8.46 -2.58 -35.55
N ALA A 373 7.52 -1.66 -35.25
CA ALA A 373 7.15 -0.59 -36.19
C ALA A 373 8.10 0.62 -36.14
N LEU A 374 8.59 1.02 -34.95
CA LEU A 374 9.33 2.28 -34.76
C LEU A 374 10.83 2.11 -34.47
N ASP A 375 11.25 1.03 -33.82
CA ASP A 375 12.66 0.73 -33.48
C ASP A 375 12.98 -0.76 -33.69
N PRO A 376 12.97 -1.25 -34.96
CA PRO A 376 13.17 -2.66 -35.28
C PRO A 376 14.57 -3.19 -34.92
N GLY A 377 15.52 -2.29 -34.63
CA GLY A 377 16.88 -2.66 -34.20
C GLY A 377 16.96 -3.25 -32.78
N HIS A 378 15.93 -3.08 -31.97
CA HIS A 378 15.92 -3.51 -30.57
C HIS A 378 14.61 -4.23 -30.20
N PRO A 379 14.32 -5.38 -30.82
CA PRO A 379 13.08 -6.10 -30.59
C PRO A 379 13.07 -6.71 -29.17
N LEU A 380 11.89 -6.74 -28.54
CA LEU A 380 11.66 -7.56 -27.35
C LEU A 380 11.51 -9.04 -27.74
N LYS A 381 11.81 -9.93 -26.80
CA LYS A 381 11.57 -11.37 -26.98
C LYS A 381 10.09 -11.61 -27.30
N GLU A 382 9.86 -12.37 -28.37
CA GLU A 382 8.52 -12.66 -28.85
C GLU A 382 7.78 -13.58 -27.85
N GLU A 383 6.59 -13.16 -27.44
CA GLU A 383 5.66 -13.95 -26.63
C GLU A 383 4.42 -14.29 -27.46
N LYS A 384 3.81 -15.43 -27.15
CA LYS A 384 2.57 -15.84 -27.80
C LYS A 384 1.42 -14.97 -27.30
N VAL A 385 0.93 -14.09 -28.15
CA VAL A 385 -0.19 -13.20 -27.87
C VAL A 385 -1.48 -13.80 -28.50
N PRO A 386 -2.63 -13.75 -27.81
CA PRO A 386 -3.90 -14.15 -28.41
C PRO A 386 -4.18 -13.38 -29.70
N LYS A 387 -4.72 -14.07 -30.71
CA LYS A 387 -4.96 -13.49 -32.05
C LYS A 387 -5.79 -12.21 -32.04
N TYR A 388 -6.82 -12.16 -31.18
CA TYR A 388 -7.67 -10.98 -31.06
C TYR A 388 -6.91 -9.77 -30.49
N LEU A 389 -6.05 -9.99 -29.49
CA LEU A 389 -5.23 -8.95 -28.88
C LEU A 389 -4.16 -8.45 -29.88
N ALA A 390 -3.51 -9.38 -30.56
CA ALA A 390 -2.55 -9.05 -31.62
C ALA A 390 -3.19 -8.15 -32.69
N LYS A 391 -4.40 -8.50 -33.14
CA LYS A 391 -5.14 -7.71 -34.13
C LYS A 391 -5.49 -6.30 -33.61
N ILE A 392 -5.98 -6.19 -32.38
CA ILE A 392 -6.31 -4.89 -31.77
C ILE A 392 -5.07 -3.99 -31.72
N ILE A 393 -3.92 -4.54 -31.29
CA ILE A 393 -2.67 -3.78 -31.23
C ILE A 393 -2.23 -3.31 -32.61
N ASP A 394 -2.22 -4.21 -33.59
CA ASP A 394 -1.78 -3.89 -34.95
C ASP A 394 -2.69 -2.85 -35.62
N ASP A 395 -4.02 -2.97 -35.43
CA ASP A 395 -5.00 -2.03 -35.94
C ASP A 395 -4.80 -0.63 -35.32
N GLU A 396 -4.53 -0.53 -34.00
CA GLU A 396 -4.29 0.77 -33.34
C GLU A 396 -2.94 1.38 -33.73
N ILE A 397 -1.87 0.59 -33.85
CA ILE A 397 -0.57 1.08 -34.35
C ILE A 397 -0.73 1.66 -35.75
N THR A 398 -1.41 0.94 -36.64
CA THR A 398 -1.64 1.39 -38.01
C THR A 398 -2.47 2.66 -38.06
N ALA A 399 -3.55 2.73 -37.28
CA ALA A 399 -4.40 3.90 -37.20
C ALA A 399 -3.66 5.14 -36.65
N TRP A 400 -2.87 4.96 -35.59
CA TRP A 400 -2.08 6.04 -35.00
C TRP A 400 -1.01 6.58 -35.93
N LEU A 401 -0.19 5.70 -36.52
CA LEU A 401 0.89 6.11 -37.42
C LEU A 401 0.35 6.82 -38.67
N SER A 402 -0.79 6.34 -39.20
CA SER A 402 -1.47 6.99 -40.31
C SER A 402 -2.01 8.37 -39.95
N TRP A 403 -2.58 8.50 -38.76
CA TRP A 403 -3.08 9.76 -38.24
C TRP A 403 -1.93 10.75 -38.01
N ASP A 404 -0.86 10.33 -37.36
CA ASP A 404 0.30 11.17 -37.02
C ASP A 404 0.97 11.67 -38.33
N ALA A 405 1.17 10.78 -39.31
CA ALA A 405 1.71 11.16 -40.61
C ALA A 405 0.84 12.21 -41.33
N ALA A 406 -0.49 12.12 -41.21
CA ALA A 406 -1.42 13.08 -41.81
C ALA A 406 -1.44 14.43 -41.09
N HIS A 407 -1.06 14.48 -39.79
CA HIS A 407 -1.10 15.69 -38.96
C HIS A 407 0.29 16.28 -38.69
N GLN A 408 1.35 15.70 -39.25
CA GLN A 408 2.66 16.32 -39.15
C GLN A 408 2.68 17.66 -39.89
N PRO A 409 3.31 18.69 -39.29
CA PRO A 409 3.44 19.97 -39.97
C PRO A 409 4.18 19.79 -41.29
N VAL A 410 3.48 20.08 -42.37
CA VAL A 410 4.11 20.10 -43.69
C VAL A 410 5.11 21.26 -43.69
N LYS A 411 6.40 20.96 -43.84
CA LYS A 411 7.40 21.98 -44.12
C LYS A 411 7.08 22.56 -45.47
N ILE A 412 6.43 23.70 -45.48
CA ILE A 412 6.27 24.48 -46.71
C ILE A 412 7.62 25.16 -46.93
N ASP A 413 8.41 24.65 -47.84
CA ASP A 413 9.64 25.29 -48.30
C ASP A 413 9.23 26.42 -49.24
N ILE A 414 9.13 27.62 -48.70
CA ILE A 414 8.81 28.82 -49.50
C ILE A 414 10.11 29.23 -50.17
N ASP A 415 10.15 29.02 -51.48
CA ASP A 415 11.26 29.51 -52.31
C ASP A 415 11.26 31.03 -52.33
N LEU A 416 12.02 31.60 -51.37
CA LEU A 416 12.17 33.05 -51.23
C LEU A 416 12.87 33.69 -52.41
N SER A 417 13.51 32.92 -53.31
CA SER A 417 14.18 33.45 -54.48
C SER A 417 13.21 34.05 -55.51
N GLN A 418 11.96 33.55 -55.51
CA GLN A 418 10.91 34.08 -56.39
C GLN A 418 10.15 35.29 -55.82
N LEU A 419 10.28 35.57 -54.57
CA LEU A 419 9.61 36.70 -53.92
C LEU A 419 9.97 38.07 -54.56
N GLY A 420 11.20 38.22 -54.99
CA GLY A 420 11.65 39.40 -55.71
C GLY A 420 10.92 39.59 -57.05
N HIS A 421 10.74 38.50 -57.83
CA HIS A 421 10.00 38.50 -59.08
C HIS A 421 8.50 38.77 -58.89
N ILE A 422 7.91 38.19 -57.88
CA ILE A 422 6.48 38.38 -57.56
C ILE A 422 6.22 39.81 -57.09
N ARG A 423 7.12 40.41 -56.25
CA ARG A 423 7.03 41.81 -55.83
C ARG A 423 7.23 42.77 -57.00
N SER A 424 8.19 42.50 -57.89
CA SER A 424 8.42 43.25 -59.09
C SER A 424 7.21 43.21 -60.05
N ALA A 425 6.66 42.02 -60.28
CA ALA A 425 5.47 41.84 -61.13
C ALA A 425 4.23 42.56 -60.51
N ALA A 426 4.06 42.46 -59.20
CA ALA A 426 2.98 43.18 -58.47
C ALA A 426 3.14 44.68 -58.53
N ALA A 427 4.38 45.19 -58.41
CA ALA A 427 4.68 46.62 -58.55
C ALA A 427 4.41 47.10 -59.98
N GLN A 428 4.81 46.35 -61.02
CA GLN A 428 4.50 46.65 -62.40
C GLN A 428 3.00 46.65 -62.70
N THR A 429 2.28 45.69 -62.15
CA THR A 429 0.81 45.59 -62.30
C THR A 429 0.13 46.77 -61.63
N ARG A 430 0.57 47.14 -60.42
CA ARG A 430 0.08 48.32 -59.69
C ARG A 430 0.32 49.61 -60.49
N GLU A 431 1.52 49.78 -61.00
CA GLU A 431 1.90 50.94 -61.81
C GLU A 431 1.08 51.02 -63.13
N ALA A 432 0.81 49.89 -63.77
CA ALA A 432 -0.02 49.82 -64.97
C ALA A 432 -1.51 50.06 -64.71
N LEU A 433 -1.99 49.91 -63.48
CA LEU A 433 -3.39 50.13 -63.09
C LEU A 433 -3.63 51.53 -62.51
N LEU A 434 -2.60 52.30 -62.19
CA LEU A 434 -2.73 53.68 -61.70
C LEU A 434 -3.20 54.61 -62.84
N ILE A 435 -4.29 55.26 -62.67
CA ILE A 435 -4.78 56.34 -63.51
C ILE A 435 -4.05 57.63 -63.21
N ASP A 436 -3.94 58.56 -64.18
CA ASP A 436 -3.09 59.77 -64.09
C ASP A 436 -3.41 60.64 -62.85
N GLU A 437 -4.66 60.61 -62.37
CA GLU A 437 -5.09 61.32 -61.15
C GLU A 437 -4.55 60.73 -59.85
N GLU A 438 -4.22 59.42 -59.82
CA GLU A 438 -3.65 58.73 -58.64
C GLU A 438 -2.09 58.81 -58.66
N ARG A 439 -1.48 59.19 -59.77
CA ARG A 439 -0.02 59.38 -59.86
C ARG A 439 0.47 60.67 -59.20
N GLU A 440 -0.40 61.68 -59.13
CA GLU A 440 -0.02 62.98 -58.51
C GLU A 440 -0.11 62.90 -56.98
N ASP A 441 -0.90 62.00 -56.39
CA ASP A 441 -1.01 61.80 -54.96
C ASP A 441 0.02 60.80 -54.35
N GLY A 442 0.87 60.20 -55.20
CA GLY A 442 1.80 59.13 -54.88
C GLY A 442 2.93 59.45 -53.91
N THR A 443 3.19 60.71 -53.61
CA THR A 443 4.27 61.15 -52.68
C THR A 443 3.96 60.86 -51.22
N LEU A 444 2.70 60.64 -50.86
CA LEU A 444 2.31 60.34 -49.47
C LEU A 444 2.24 58.83 -49.21
N VAL A 445 1.91 58.02 -50.23
CA VAL A 445 1.79 56.55 -50.10
C VAL A 445 3.16 55.87 -50.08
N ASP A 446 4.16 56.40 -50.83
CA ASP A 446 5.53 55.87 -50.79
C ASP A 446 6.23 56.14 -49.46
N ALA A 447 5.81 57.15 -48.68
CA ALA A 447 6.31 57.41 -47.35
C ALA A 447 5.76 56.39 -46.34
N GLU A 448 4.48 55.96 -46.46
CA GLU A 448 3.91 54.92 -45.58
C GLU A 448 4.45 53.52 -45.88
N VAL A 449 4.68 53.18 -47.15
CA VAL A 449 5.30 51.89 -47.53
C VAL A 449 6.76 51.85 -47.10
N ALA A 450 7.51 52.98 -47.23
CA ALA A 450 8.89 53.05 -46.74
C ALA A 450 8.99 52.97 -45.19
N VAL A 451 7.98 53.44 -44.47
CA VAL A 451 7.90 53.30 -43.00
C VAL A 451 7.51 51.86 -42.62
N ALA A 452 6.66 51.20 -43.40
CA ALA A 452 6.32 49.78 -43.16
C ALA A 452 7.51 48.86 -43.44
N GLU A 453 8.27 49.11 -44.55
CA GLU A 453 9.49 48.33 -44.84
C GLU A 453 10.62 48.58 -43.82
N ARG A 454 10.72 49.75 -43.21
CA ARG A 454 11.68 50.01 -42.12
C ARG A 454 11.28 49.30 -40.80
N ARG A 455 9.99 49.04 -40.58
CA ARG A 455 9.53 48.27 -39.42
C ARG A 455 9.74 46.76 -39.56
N GLU A 456 9.80 46.25 -40.77
CA GLU A 456 10.05 44.79 -41.01
C GLU A 456 11.52 44.40 -41.00
N THR A 457 12.46 45.37 -41.02
CA THR A 457 13.91 45.08 -41.06
C THR A 457 14.64 45.28 -39.74
N GLU A 458 13.94 45.72 -38.66
CA GLU A 458 14.54 45.67 -37.35
C GLU A 458 14.32 44.28 -36.72
N PRO A 459 15.39 43.59 -36.28
CA PRO A 459 15.22 42.31 -35.58
C PRO A 459 14.57 42.59 -34.23
N VAL A 460 13.42 41.97 -33.99
CA VAL A 460 12.80 41.92 -32.68
C VAL A 460 13.78 41.21 -31.73
N ALA A 461 14.45 41.99 -30.91
CA ALA A 461 15.22 41.44 -29.79
C ALA A 461 14.24 40.88 -28.79
N ASP A 462 14.20 39.55 -28.70
CA ASP A 462 13.51 38.82 -27.64
C ASP A 462 14.07 39.26 -26.28
N THR A 463 13.36 40.12 -25.62
CA THR A 463 13.63 40.43 -24.22
C THR A 463 12.97 39.34 -23.38
N ILE A 464 13.70 38.27 -23.15
CA ILE A 464 13.36 37.27 -22.13
C ILE A 464 13.61 37.95 -20.79
N ALA A 465 12.54 38.20 -20.07
CA ALA A 465 12.60 38.61 -18.66
C ALA A 465 13.14 37.46 -17.83
N GLU A 466 14.35 37.57 -17.33
CA GLU A 466 14.90 36.68 -16.31
C GLU A 466 14.13 36.83 -14.99
N PRO A 467 13.80 35.72 -14.32
CA PRO A 467 13.36 35.79 -12.93
C PRO A 467 14.57 36.01 -12.02
N VAL A 468 14.45 36.99 -11.18
CA VAL A 468 15.39 37.35 -10.13
C VAL A 468 15.71 36.16 -9.24
N ALA A 469 16.95 35.69 -9.33
CA ALA A 469 17.53 34.73 -8.41
C ALA A 469 18.00 35.44 -7.14
N THR A 470 17.37 35.16 -6.03
CA THR A 470 17.85 35.55 -4.71
C THR A 470 19.01 34.62 -4.31
N THR A 471 20.19 35.20 -4.33
CA THR A 471 21.44 34.60 -3.86
C THR A 471 21.39 34.36 -2.36
N MET A 472 21.46 33.10 -1.90
CA MET A 472 21.97 32.81 -0.57
C MET A 472 23.24 31.96 -0.67
N ARG A 473 24.22 32.46 0.06
CA ARG A 473 25.61 32.03 0.10
C ARG A 473 25.79 30.56 0.45
N GLN A 474 26.67 29.92 -0.30
CA GLN A 474 27.41 28.73 0.10
C GLN A 474 28.41 29.12 1.20
N ASP A 475 28.47 28.32 2.26
CA ASP A 475 29.65 28.10 3.06
C ASP A 475 30.03 26.62 2.97
N GLU A 476 31.26 26.43 2.52
CA GLU A 476 31.98 25.16 2.42
C GLU A 476 32.36 24.67 3.81
N ALA A 477 32.36 23.34 3.99
CA ALA A 477 33.39 22.54 4.64
C ALA A 477 32.82 21.12 4.82
N GLY A 478 33.36 20.12 4.24
CA GLY A 478 34.59 19.45 4.58
C GLY A 478 34.25 18.00 4.88
N GLU A 479 34.51 17.07 3.95
CA GLU A 479 34.65 15.64 4.24
C GLU A 479 35.74 15.40 5.30
N PRO A 480 35.61 14.36 6.08
CA PRO A 480 36.70 13.40 6.09
C PRO A 480 36.27 11.93 6.01
N THR A 481 36.81 11.26 5.05
CA THR A 481 37.13 9.84 5.03
C THR A 481 37.89 9.41 6.30
N ILE A 482 37.45 8.35 6.98
CA ILE A 482 38.34 7.48 7.77
C ILE A 482 37.89 6.03 7.65
N SER A 483 38.90 5.22 7.40
CA SER A 483 38.97 3.79 7.23
C SER A 483 38.60 2.96 8.46
N THR A 484 38.07 1.79 8.17
CA THR A 484 38.32 0.43 8.70
C THR A 484 39.06 0.30 10.03
N GLU A 485 38.43 -0.38 11.01
CA GLU A 485 39.04 -1.61 11.59
C GLU A 485 38.02 -2.39 12.47
N GLN A 486 38.26 -3.68 12.50
CA GLN A 486 37.51 -4.84 12.96
C GLN A 486 37.36 -4.98 14.48
N SER A 487 36.31 -5.61 14.90
CA SER A 487 36.17 -6.78 15.81
C SER A 487 34.74 -6.78 16.37
N GLY A 488 33.86 -7.66 16.07
CA GLY A 488 33.84 -9.09 16.36
C GLY A 488 33.07 -9.35 17.66
N VAL A 489 31.80 -9.74 17.59
CA VAL A 489 31.19 -10.83 18.35
C VAL A 489 29.76 -11.08 17.84
N VAL A 490 29.48 -12.32 17.64
CA VAL A 490 28.36 -12.99 17.00
C VAL A 490 27.10 -12.95 17.86
N ALA A 491 25.97 -12.63 17.25
CA ALA A 491 24.64 -13.11 17.66
C ALA A 491 23.81 -13.43 16.41
N PRO A 492 22.95 -14.45 16.41
CA PRO A 492 22.47 -15.07 15.18
C PRO A 492 21.40 -14.22 14.51
N LEU A 493 21.68 -13.92 13.27
CA LEU A 493 20.81 -13.31 12.28
C LEU A 493 19.66 -14.26 11.92
N LEU A 494 18.46 -13.75 11.97
CA LEU A 494 17.39 -14.18 11.07
C LEU A 494 17.76 -13.64 9.69
N ALA A 495 17.96 -14.55 8.76
CA ALA A 495 18.32 -14.26 7.38
C ALA A 495 17.20 -13.54 6.64
N PRO A 496 17.52 -12.68 5.65
CA PRO A 496 16.55 -12.17 4.71
C PRO A 496 16.09 -13.29 3.78
N ALA A 497 14.79 -13.27 3.44
CA ALA A 497 14.16 -14.21 2.52
C ALA A 497 14.90 -14.28 1.18
N PRO A 498 15.15 -15.48 0.65
CA PRO A 498 15.67 -15.63 -0.70
C PRO A 498 14.58 -15.37 -1.73
N THR A 499 14.97 -14.74 -2.83
CA THR A 499 14.28 -14.68 -4.11
C THR A 499 13.84 -16.09 -4.56
N PRO A 500 12.68 -16.25 -5.21
CA PRO A 500 12.17 -17.56 -5.58
C PRO A 500 13.02 -18.16 -6.70
N ALA A 501 13.73 -19.24 -6.35
CA ALA A 501 14.10 -20.27 -7.28
C ALA A 501 13.09 -21.42 -7.08
N ASP A 502 12.56 -21.97 -8.16
CA ASP A 502 11.68 -23.13 -8.23
C ASP A 502 12.17 -24.28 -7.36
N THR A 503 11.73 -24.30 -6.11
CA THR A 503 11.83 -25.49 -5.25
C THR A 503 10.56 -25.49 -4.41
N ALA A 504 9.73 -26.50 -4.60
CA ALA A 504 8.56 -26.73 -3.76
C ALA A 504 8.98 -26.73 -2.28
N PRO A 505 8.19 -26.14 -1.37
CA PRO A 505 8.50 -26.12 0.06
C PRO A 505 8.53 -27.57 0.57
N ALA A 506 9.66 -28.01 1.11
CA ALA A 506 9.80 -29.36 1.66
C ALA A 506 9.03 -29.45 2.98
N LEU A 507 8.02 -30.31 3.04
CA LEU A 507 7.31 -30.65 4.26
C LEU A 507 8.18 -31.48 5.21
N ASP A 508 7.98 -31.32 6.51
CA ASP A 508 8.53 -32.23 7.53
C ASP A 508 8.02 -33.65 7.24
N PRO A 509 8.86 -34.72 7.32
CA PRO A 509 8.46 -36.09 7.02
C PRO A 509 7.17 -36.58 7.75
N ALA A 510 6.92 -36.04 8.95
CA ALA A 510 5.68 -36.36 9.68
C ALA A 510 4.47 -35.64 9.09
N ALA A 511 4.64 -34.41 8.58
CA ALA A 511 3.62 -33.62 7.92
C ALA A 511 3.26 -34.24 6.54
N ASP A 512 4.27 -34.71 5.80
CA ASP A 512 4.08 -35.43 4.53
C ASP A 512 3.30 -36.72 4.73
N ALA A 513 3.72 -37.53 5.71
CA ALA A 513 3.01 -38.77 6.06
C ALA A 513 1.56 -38.52 6.49
N TYR A 514 1.31 -37.44 7.24
CA TYR A 514 -0.02 -37.03 7.66
C TYR A 514 -0.88 -36.59 6.46
N LEU A 515 -0.34 -35.80 5.56
CA LEU A 515 -1.04 -35.32 4.36
C LEU A 515 -1.41 -36.47 3.43
N ARG A 516 -0.51 -37.44 3.21
CA ARG A 516 -0.80 -38.69 2.45
C ARG A 516 -1.90 -39.52 3.10
N ALA A 517 -1.84 -39.70 4.42
CA ALA A 517 -2.85 -40.45 5.16
C ALA A 517 -4.23 -39.76 5.12
N LEU A 518 -4.29 -38.43 5.10
CA LEU A 518 -5.52 -37.67 4.91
C LEU A 518 -6.11 -37.88 3.51
N LEU A 519 -5.27 -37.80 2.47
CA LEU A 519 -5.69 -38.09 1.09
C LEU A 519 -6.27 -39.50 0.92
N GLU A 520 -5.68 -40.48 1.61
CA GLU A 520 -6.12 -41.88 1.60
C GLU A 520 -7.30 -42.13 2.55
N GLN A 521 -7.75 -41.13 3.29
CA GLN A 521 -8.80 -41.21 4.32
C GLN A 521 -8.50 -42.29 5.37
N ASN A 522 -7.25 -42.52 5.72
CA ASN A 522 -6.78 -43.56 6.62
C ASN A 522 -6.56 -43.03 8.05
N ALA A 523 -7.60 -43.10 8.87
CA ALA A 523 -7.58 -42.60 10.25
C ALA A 523 -6.51 -43.26 11.16
N ALA A 524 -6.09 -44.50 10.87
CA ALA A 524 -5.04 -45.13 11.65
C ALA A 524 -3.65 -44.59 11.32
N GLN A 525 -3.40 -44.22 10.07
CA GLN A 525 -2.15 -43.64 9.63
C GLN A 525 -2.07 -42.17 10.02
N THR A 526 -3.16 -41.39 9.97
CA THR A 526 -3.18 -40.00 10.48
C THR A 526 -2.85 -39.95 11.98
N ALA A 527 -3.47 -40.80 12.79
CA ALA A 527 -3.15 -40.92 14.22
C ALA A 527 -1.68 -41.32 14.48
N SER A 528 -1.11 -42.19 13.65
CA SER A 528 0.30 -42.60 13.75
C SER A 528 1.24 -41.45 13.39
N ALA A 529 0.94 -40.69 12.34
CA ALA A 529 1.74 -39.52 11.93
C ALA A 529 1.72 -38.41 12.99
N VAL A 530 0.56 -38.13 13.61
CA VAL A 530 0.46 -37.22 14.75
C VAL A 530 1.32 -37.66 15.92
N ALA A 531 1.25 -38.95 16.28
CA ALA A 531 2.05 -39.52 17.37
C ALA A 531 3.56 -39.44 17.09
N GLN A 532 3.99 -39.60 15.83
CA GLN A 532 5.39 -39.53 15.43
C GLN A 532 5.90 -38.08 15.37
N SER A 533 5.05 -37.12 15.04
CA SER A 533 5.42 -35.70 14.98
C SER A 533 5.74 -35.08 16.36
N GLY A 534 5.20 -35.64 17.43
CA GLY A 534 5.25 -35.08 18.77
C GLY A 534 4.50 -33.72 18.93
N LYS A 535 3.74 -33.33 17.90
CA LYS A 535 2.91 -32.10 17.87
C LYS A 535 1.43 -32.48 18.05
N SER A 536 0.58 -31.52 18.42
CA SER A 536 -0.86 -31.72 18.35
C SER A 536 -1.32 -31.74 16.88
N GLU A 537 -2.46 -32.38 16.61
CA GLU A 537 -3.04 -32.46 15.27
C GLU A 537 -3.26 -31.09 14.67
N ASP A 538 -3.79 -30.11 15.45
CA ASP A 538 -4.00 -28.73 15.05
C ASP A 538 -2.69 -28.06 14.60
N MET A 539 -1.60 -28.23 15.37
CA MET A 539 -0.28 -27.67 15.03
C MET A 539 0.32 -28.30 13.75
N LEU A 540 0.00 -29.57 13.50
CA LEU A 540 0.47 -30.25 12.30
C LEU A 540 -0.28 -29.75 11.07
N VAL A 541 -1.60 -29.61 11.19
CA VAL A 541 -2.46 -29.03 10.15
C VAL A 541 -2.06 -27.58 9.84
N ASP A 542 -1.84 -26.75 10.86
CA ASP A 542 -1.39 -25.37 10.67
C ASP A 542 -0.03 -25.31 9.94
N SER A 543 0.90 -26.20 10.31
CA SER A 543 2.22 -26.27 9.67
C SER A 543 2.14 -26.71 8.19
N ILE A 544 1.20 -27.59 7.84
CA ILE A 544 0.96 -28.01 6.45
C ILE A 544 0.32 -26.87 5.65
N ASN A 545 -0.71 -26.23 6.20
CA ASN A 545 -1.38 -25.12 5.57
C ASN A 545 -0.41 -23.95 5.32
N GLU A 546 0.49 -23.65 6.28
CA GLU A 546 1.51 -22.62 6.12
C GLU A 546 2.51 -22.99 5.01
N ALA A 547 2.96 -24.25 4.95
CA ALA A 547 3.94 -24.70 3.97
C ALA A 547 3.37 -24.74 2.54
N LEU A 548 2.11 -25.10 2.37
CA LEU A 548 1.47 -25.21 1.06
C LEU A 548 0.76 -23.93 0.62
N PHE A 549 0.71 -22.91 1.49
CA PHE A 549 0.03 -21.65 1.17
C PHE A 549 0.62 -20.94 -0.04
N ASP A 550 1.94 -20.98 -0.20
CA ASP A 550 2.61 -20.36 -1.36
C ASP A 550 2.33 -21.10 -2.68
N LEU A 551 1.99 -22.38 -2.60
CA LEU A 551 1.68 -23.24 -3.75
C LEU A 551 0.23 -23.08 -4.20
N VAL A 552 -0.70 -23.10 -3.23
CA VAL A 552 -2.15 -23.17 -3.49
C VAL A 552 -2.83 -21.80 -3.33
N GLY A 553 -2.25 -20.91 -2.52
CA GLY A 553 -2.78 -19.56 -2.27
C GLY A 553 -3.88 -19.50 -1.22
N ASP A 554 -4.22 -20.62 -0.58
CA ASP A 554 -5.24 -20.73 0.47
C ASP A 554 -4.90 -21.90 1.43
N THR A 555 -5.72 -22.07 2.47
CA THR A 555 -5.62 -23.23 3.37
C THR A 555 -6.05 -24.51 2.65
N VAL A 556 -5.26 -25.54 2.79
CA VAL A 556 -5.46 -26.84 2.09
C VAL A 556 -6.28 -27.82 2.93
N ILE A 557 -6.15 -27.74 4.27
CA ILE A 557 -6.85 -28.59 5.22
C ILE A 557 -7.76 -27.74 6.09
N GLU A 558 -9.03 -28.12 6.20
CA GLU A 558 -10.01 -27.52 7.11
C GLU A 558 -10.51 -28.53 8.14
N PHE A 559 -11.02 -28.07 9.29
CA PHE A 559 -11.66 -28.90 10.29
C PHE A 559 -13.16 -29.00 10.05
N GLY A 560 -13.59 -30.10 9.50
CA GLY A 560 -15.01 -30.45 9.33
C GLY A 560 -15.62 -31.11 10.58
N SER A 561 -16.89 -31.49 10.47
CA SER A 561 -17.63 -32.17 11.57
C SER A 561 -17.09 -33.57 11.93
N ALA A 562 -16.30 -34.18 11.06
CA ALA A 562 -15.70 -35.51 11.24
C ALA A 562 -14.19 -35.44 11.55
N GLY A 563 -13.58 -34.26 11.61
CA GLY A 563 -12.15 -34.02 11.81
C GLY A 563 -11.51 -33.26 10.66
N PRO A 564 -10.17 -33.21 10.61
CA PRO A 564 -9.45 -32.55 9.52
C PRO A 564 -9.72 -33.23 8.18
N GLN A 565 -9.98 -32.44 7.16
CA GLN A 565 -10.22 -32.89 5.79
C GLN A 565 -9.55 -31.97 4.77
N ILE A 566 -9.08 -32.52 3.68
CA ILE A 566 -8.55 -31.73 2.57
C ILE A 566 -9.73 -31.09 1.82
N ILE A 567 -9.61 -29.81 1.50
CA ILE A 567 -10.62 -29.09 0.73
C ILE A 567 -10.65 -29.66 -0.70
N GLU A 568 -11.83 -30.05 -1.15
CA GLU A 568 -12.06 -30.79 -2.41
C GLU A 568 -11.44 -30.06 -3.63
N ASP A 569 -11.47 -28.73 -3.64
CA ASP A 569 -10.94 -27.89 -4.72
C ASP A 569 -9.41 -27.97 -4.85
N TYR A 570 -8.69 -28.32 -3.79
CA TYR A 570 -7.23 -28.38 -3.73
C TYR A 570 -6.65 -29.79 -3.72
N GLU A 571 -7.50 -30.81 -3.73
CA GLU A 571 -7.05 -32.21 -3.69
C GLU A 571 -6.12 -32.59 -4.86
N ALA A 572 -6.37 -32.02 -6.05
CA ALA A 572 -5.54 -32.24 -7.23
C ALA A 572 -4.15 -31.62 -7.10
N ASP A 573 -4.06 -30.42 -6.51
CA ASP A 573 -2.80 -29.70 -6.30
C ASP A 573 -1.95 -30.39 -5.23
N VAL A 574 -2.58 -30.86 -4.15
CA VAL A 574 -1.94 -31.68 -3.10
C VAL A 574 -1.39 -32.99 -3.64
N ARG A 575 -2.13 -33.69 -4.50
CA ARG A 575 -1.64 -34.89 -5.16
C ARG A 575 -0.44 -34.58 -6.06
N GLY A 576 -0.54 -33.54 -6.85
CA GLY A 576 0.57 -33.07 -7.69
C GLY A 576 1.83 -32.76 -6.89
N TYR A 577 1.70 -32.12 -5.73
CA TYR A 577 2.81 -31.83 -4.83
C TYR A 577 3.48 -33.10 -4.31
N LEU A 578 2.67 -34.07 -3.83
CA LEU A 578 3.16 -35.33 -3.27
C LEU A 578 3.75 -36.32 -4.30
N ASP A 579 3.40 -36.17 -5.58
CA ASP A 579 3.93 -36.98 -6.70
C ASP A 579 5.24 -36.42 -7.27
N HIS A 580 5.59 -35.17 -6.95
CA HIS A 580 6.82 -34.50 -7.41
C HIS A 580 7.99 -34.61 -6.41
N GLU A 581 7.82 -35.16 -5.21
CA GLU A 581 8.85 -35.58 -4.28
C GLU A 581 9.23 -37.07 -4.49
#